data_d732bb68c5628e3e18145b92dd40ed5a
#
_entry.id   d732bb68c5628e3e18145b92dd40ed5a
#
_cell.length_a   1.000
_cell.length_b   1.000
_cell.length_c   1.000
_cell.angle_alpha   90.00
_cell.angle_beta   90.00
_cell.angle_gamma   90.00
#
_symmetry.space_group_name_H-M   'P 1'
#
loop_
_entity.id
_entity.type
_entity.pdbx_description
1 polymer ?
#
loop_
_entity_poly.entity_id
_entity_poly.type
_entity_poly.pdbx_seq_one_letter_code
_entity_poly.pdbx_strand_id
1 'polypeptide(L)'
;VAVLSSNQRWCSDAFEFRCDDGSSLRVAFALDCYDREAMSWAAITAGHSAEVARDVMLAALEHRFGGADHAPSSEIEWLTDNGSAYIAGKTRAFVQQIGLKPVTTPVRSPQSNGMAESFVKTIKRDYVAFMPKPDVPTALQNLAIAFEHYNEQPLKYRSAKEFIQHQESLTQG
;
A
#
# COMPACT_ATOMS: atom_id res chain seq x y z
N VAL A 1 -3.03 20.73 -4.60
CA VAL A 1 -1.93 20.92 -5.55
C VAL A 1 -1.54 19.58 -6.16
N ALA A 2 -1.44 19.54 -7.48
CA ALA A 2 -1.08 18.32 -8.20
C ALA A 2 0.38 17.93 -7.92
N VAL A 3 0.64 16.63 -7.79
CA VAL A 3 1.98 16.09 -7.65
C VAL A 3 2.62 16.05 -9.04
N LEU A 4 3.85 16.54 -9.16
CA LEU A 4 4.53 16.74 -10.44
C LEU A 4 5.57 15.66 -10.76
N SER A 5 5.97 14.85 -9.78
CA SER A 5 7.00 13.83 -9.97
C SER A 5 6.88 12.73 -8.92
N SER A 6 7.55 11.62 -9.19
CA SER A 6 7.67 10.52 -8.23
C SER A 6 8.41 10.99 -6.97
N ASN A 7 8.10 10.36 -5.84
CA ASN A 7 8.74 10.61 -4.55
C ASN A 7 8.54 12.03 -4.02
N GLN A 8 7.46 12.68 -4.43
CA GLN A 8 7.07 13.98 -3.91
C GLN A 8 6.02 13.84 -2.81
N ARG A 9 5.05 12.95 -3.03
CA ARG A 9 4.01 12.64 -2.07
C ARG A 9 3.67 11.16 -2.15
N TRP A 10 3.67 10.51 -1.00
CA TRP A 10 3.21 9.13 -0.83
C TRP A 10 1.95 9.15 0.01
N CYS A 11 1.00 8.30 -0.31
CA CYS A 11 -0.21 8.15 0.51
C CYS A 11 -0.26 6.76 1.11
N SER A 12 -0.85 6.66 2.29
CA SER A 12 -0.97 5.41 3.02
C SER A 12 -2.37 5.26 3.58
N ASP A 13 -2.83 4.03 3.60
CA ASP A 13 -4.10 3.65 4.17
C ASP A 13 -4.03 2.17 4.54
N ALA A 14 -5.13 1.62 5.02
CA ALA A 14 -5.21 0.21 5.36
C ALA A 14 -6.57 -0.34 4.94
N PHE A 15 -6.62 -1.62 4.69
CA PHE A 15 -7.86 -2.33 4.42
C PHE A 15 -7.87 -3.67 5.17
N GLU A 16 -9.05 -4.22 5.35
CA GLU A 16 -9.22 -5.49 6.05
C GLU A 16 -9.97 -6.48 5.16
N PHE A 17 -9.63 -7.74 5.32
CA PHE A 17 -10.41 -8.82 4.75
C PHE A 17 -10.30 -10.06 5.64
N ARG A 18 -11.19 -11.01 5.42
CA ARG A 18 -11.27 -12.23 6.22
C ARG A 18 -10.93 -13.44 5.37
N CYS A 19 -10.10 -14.33 5.93
CA CYS A 19 -9.81 -15.63 5.34
C CYS A 19 -10.96 -16.60 5.56
N ASP A 20 -10.97 -17.69 4.80
CA ASP A 20 -12.04 -18.69 4.89
C ASP A 20 -12.10 -19.38 6.25
N ASP A 21 -10.97 -19.47 6.94
CA ASP A 21 -10.90 -20.03 8.30
C ASP A 21 -11.39 -19.07 9.38
N GLY A 22 -11.84 -17.87 9.02
CA GLY A 22 -12.33 -16.87 9.95
C GLY A 22 -11.29 -15.87 10.43
N SER A 23 -10.02 -16.08 10.10
CA SER A 23 -8.96 -15.13 10.47
C SER A 23 -9.11 -13.81 9.73
N SER A 24 -8.97 -12.69 10.44
CA SER A 24 -8.97 -11.36 9.83
C SER A 24 -7.56 -10.87 9.60
N LEU A 25 -7.33 -10.26 8.44
CA LEU A 25 -6.08 -9.60 8.10
C LEU A 25 -6.32 -8.11 7.89
N ARG A 26 -5.46 -7.30 8.46
CA ARG A 26 -5.41 -5.86 8.20
C ARG A 26 -4.12 -5.57 7.45
N VAL A 27 -4.24 -4.92 6.31
CA VAL A 27 -3.13 -4.65 5.40
C VAL A 27 -2.94 -3.15 5.29
N ALA A 28 -1.77 -2.68 5.71
CA ALA A 28 -1.35 -1.28 5.52
C ALA A 28 -0.44 -1.23 4.30
N PHE A 29 -0.48 -0.13 3.55
CA PHE A 29 0.29 0.02 2.32
C PHE A 29 0.73 1.46 2.11
N ALA A 30 1.67 1.64 1.19
CA ALA A 30 2.13 2.95 0.74
C ALA A 30 2.12 3.01 -0.78
N LEU A 31 1.52 4.08 -1.30
CA LEU A 31 1.44 4.37 -2.73
C LEU A 31 2.15 5.67 -3.04
N ASP A 32 2.83 5.73 -4.18
CA ASP A 32 3.30 6.99 -4.73
C ASP A 32 2.14 7.69 -5.44
N CYS A 33 1.89 8.94 -5.08
CA CYS A 33 0.77 9.70 -5.64
C CYS A 33 0.97 10.11 -7.09
N TYR A 34 2.17 9.99 -7.62
CA TYR A 34 2.45 10.33 -9.02
C TYR A 34 2.43 9.08 -9.91
N ASP A 35 3.28 8.11 -9.63
CA ASP A 35 3.41 6.93 -10.50
C ASP A 35 2.48 5.79 -10.11
N ARG A 36 1.81 5.89 -8.96
CA ARG A 36 0.82 4.93 -8.45
C ARG A 36 1.40 3.57 -8.08
N GLU A 37 2.70 3.47 -7.93
CA GLU A 37 3.32 2.23 -7.46
C GLU A 37 2.95 1.96 -6.01
N ALA A 38 2.54 0.74 -5.71
CA ALA A 38 2.39 0.27 -4.34
C ALA A 38 3.77 -0.19 -3.87
N MET A 39 4.47 0.71 -3.19
CA MET A 39 5.89 0.54 -2.86
C MET A 39 6.13 -0.43 -1.73
N SER A 40 5.19 -0.53 -0.80
CA SER A 40 5.33 -1.41 0.36
C SER A 40 3.96 -1.73 0.94
N TRP A 41 3.92 -2.82 1.69
CA TRP A 41 2.74 -3.21 2.44
C TRP A 41 3.15 -4.12 3.60
N ALA A 42 2.30 -4.17 4.63
CA ALA A 42 2.49 -5.05 5.77
C ALA A 42 1.12 -5.50 6.27
N ALA A 43 1.01 -6.74 6.69
CA ALA A 43 -0.25 -7.31 7.16
C ALA A 43 -0.13 -7.81 8.59
N ILE A 44 -1.19 -7.60 9.37
CA ILE A 44 -1.28 -8.09 10.75
C ILE A 44 -2.63 -8.79 10.98
N THR A 45 -2.63 -9.72 11.94
CA THR A 45 -3.83 -10.50 12.28
C THR A 45 -4.65 -9.89 13.41
N ALA A 46 -4.09 -8.94 14.15
CA ALA A 46 -4.79 -8.34 15.29
C ALA A 46 -4.42 -6.86 15.42
N GLY A 47 -5.46 -6.05 15.58
CA GLY A 47 -5.33 -4.67 16.01
C GLY A 47 -4.58 -3.74 15.09
N HIS A 48 -4.38 -2.55 15.59
CA HIS A 48 -3.68 -1.47 14.91
C HIS A 48 -2.38 -1.24 15.65
N SER A 49 -1.27 -1.34 14.96
CA SER A 49 0.03 -1.12 15.58
C SER A 49 0.77 0.02 14.88
N ALA A 50 1.29 0.96 15.67
CA ALA A 50 2.15 2.01 15.14
C ALA A 50 3.42 1.42 14.52
N GLU A 51 3.83 0.23 14.94
CA GLU A 51 4.98 -0.46 14.38
C GLU A 51 4.76 -0.85 12.93
N VAL A 52 3.53 -1.27 12.58
CA VAL A 52 3.18 -1.60 11.19
C VAL A 52 3.32 -0.36 10.30
N ALA A 53 2.87 0.79 10.78
CA ALA A 53 3.03 2.05 10.06
C ALA A 53 4.51 2.35 9.79
N ARG A 54 5.34 2.20 10.81
CA ARG A 54 6.79 2.42 10.67
C ARG A 54 7.42 1.44 9.70
N ASP A 55 7.03 0.17 9.75
CA ASP A 55 7.52 -0.85 8.85
C ASP A 55 7.18 -0.53 7.39
N VAL A 56 5.96 -0.07 7.14
CA VAL A 56 5.53 0.34 5.80
C VAL A 56 6.33 1.53 5.29
N MET A 57 6.58 2.52 6.15
CA MET A 57 7.40 3.69 5.81
C MET A 57 8.83 3.30 5.46
N LEU A 58 9.47 2.50 6.32
CA LEU A 58 10.85 2.06 6.11
C LEU A 58 10.97 1.20 4.87
N ALA A 59 10.04 0.30 4.64
CA ALA A 59 10.04 -0.56 3.46
C ALA A 59 9.87 0.26 2.17
N ALA A 60 9.05 1.31 2.20
CA ALA A 60 8.90 2.21 1.05
C ALA A 60 10.18 2.95 0.74
N LEU A 61 10.86 3.46 1.76
CA LEU A 61 12.15 4.14 1.60
C LEU A 61 13.22 3.18 1.08
N GLU A 62 13.27 1.97 1.61
CA GLU A 62 14.19 0.95 1.16
C GLU A 62 13.95 0.60 -0.31
N HIS A 63 12.70 0.44 -0.68
CA HIS A 63 12.30 0.12 -2.05
C HIS A 63 12.74 1.20 -3.04
N ARG A 64 12.60 2.48 -2.66
CA ARG A 64 12.88 3.61 -3.56
C ARG A 64 14.32 4.09 -3.52
N PHE A 65 14.97 3.99 -2.37
CA PHE A 65 16.29 4.59 -2.17
C PHE A 65 17.37 3.59 -1.72
N GLY A 66 16.99 2.35 -1.49
CA GLY A 66 17.94 1.30 -1.10
C GLY A 66 18.22 1.23 0.40
N GLY A 67 17.56 2.07 1.21
CA GLY A 67 17.71 2.04 2.65
C GLY A 67 17.54 3.39 3.30
N ALA A 68 17.41 3.40 4.62
CA ALA A 68 17.22 4.62 5.41
C ALA A 68 18.49 5.50 5.41
N ASP A 69 19.66 4.91 5.13
CA ASP A 69 20.92 5.63 5.05
C ASP A 69 21.03 6.46 3.78
N HIS A 70 20.15 6.24 2.82
CA HIS A 70 20.09 6.97 1.56
C HIS A 70 18.85 7.86 1.57
N ALA A 71 18.75 8.72 2.58
CA ALA A 71 17.62 9.61 2.74
C ALA A 71 17.40 10.43 1.46
N PRO A 72 16.12 10.70 1.12
CA PRO A 72 15.82 11.50 -0.06
C PRO A 72 16.42 12.89 0.05
N SER A 73 16.81 13.45 -1.08
CA SER A 73 17.41 14.79 -1.13
C SER A 73 16.43 15.89 -0.75
N SER A 74 15.14 15.60 -0.83
CA SER A 74 14.08 16.50 -0.39
C SER A 74 13.04 15.72 0.40
N GLU A 75 12.35 16.42 1.29
CA GLU A 75 11.33 15.85 2.15
C GLU A 75 10.15 15.33 1.33
N ILE A 76 9.70 14.11 1.64
CA ILE A 76 8.55 13.48 0.98
C ILE A 76 7.33 13.60 1.87
N GLU A 77 6.23 14.09 1.32
CA GLU A 77 4.97 14.15 2.06
C GLU A 77 4.40 12.74 2.25
N TRP A 78 4.06 12.42 3.50
CA TRP A 78 3.39 11.17 3.86
C TRP A 78 1.94 11.48 4.22
N LEU A 79 1.04 11.19 3.30
CA LEU A 79 -0.36 11.58 3.40
C LEU A 79 -1.19 10.44 3.99
N THR A 80 -1.91 10.75 5.07
CA THR A 80 -2.86 9.82 5.70
C THR A 80 -4.18 10.53 5.93
N ASP A 81 -5.23 9.77 6.19
CA ASP A 81 -6.51 10.35 6.58
C ASP A 81 -6.50 10.78 8.05
N ASN A 82 -7.49 11.58 8.44
CA ASN A 82 -7.63 12.03 9.82
C ASN A 82 -7.94 10.86 10.74
N GLY A 83 -7.28 10.84 11.90
CA GLY A 83 -7.54 9.84 12.93
C GLY A 83 -6.69 8.59 12.80
N SER A 84 -5.74 8.59 11.90
CA SER A 84 -4.82 7.47 11.74
C SER A 84 -3.82 7.41 12.89
N ALA A 85 -3.40 6.20 13.28
CA ALA A 85 -2.37 5.96 14.28
C ALA A 85 -1.02 6.57 13.89
N TYR A 86 -0.87 6.99 12.63
CA TYR A 86 0.34 7.63 12.13
C TYR A 86 0.60 9.00 12.73
N ILE A 87 -0.38 9.58 13.45
CA ILE A 87 -0.26 10.94 13.99
C ILE A 87 0.18 10.95 15.45
N ALA A 88 0.31 9.80 16.09
CA ALA A 88 0.78 9.72 17.47
C ALA A 88 2.18 10.33 17.60
N GLY A 89 2.45 11.02 18.72
CA GLY A 89 3.65 11.83 18.88
C GLY A 89 4.97 11.13 18.55
N LYS A 90 5.13 9.89 18.99
CA LYS A 90 6.35 9.12 18.71
C LYS A 90 6.49 8.78 17.23
N THR A 91 5.39 8.50 16.57
CA THR A 91 5.37 8.20 15.14
C THR A 91 5.71 9.44 14.33
N ARG A 92 5.20 10.58 14.73
CA ARG A 92 5.49 11.85 14.05
C ARG A 92 6.98 12.20 14.08
N ALA A 93 7.62 12.04 15.26
CA ALA A 93 9.05 12.29 15.39
C ALA A 93 9.86 11.33 14.52
N PHE A 94 9.49 10.07 14.50
CA PHE A 94 10.13 9.05 13.66
C PHE A 94 10.00 9.40 12.17
N VAL A 95 8.81 9.78 11.74
CA VAL A 95 8.53 10.13 10.34
C VAL A 95 9.42 11.27 9.86
N GLN A 96 9.56 12.31 10.69
CA GLN A 96 10.43 13.44 10.37
C GLN A 96 11.89 13.03 10.34
N GLN A 97 12.31 12.16 11.25
CA GLN A 97 13.69 11.68 11.31
C GLN A 97 14.14 10.95 10.06
N ILE A 98 13.25 10.22 9.41
CA ILE A 98 13.55 9.45 8.20
C ILE A 98 13.30 10.23 6.92
N GLY A 99 13.02 11.53 7.00
CA GLY A 99 12.87 12.40 5.83
C GLY A 99 11.47 12.46 5.25
N LEU A 100 10.46 12.05 6.01
CA LEU A 100 9.06 12.15 5.60
C LEU A 100 8.39 13.29 6.36
N LYS A 101 7.41 13.90 5.73
CA LYS A 101 6.60 14.96 6.32
C LYS A 101 5.16 14.47 6.46
N PRO A 102 4.67 14.25 7.68
CA PRO A 102 3.28 13.81 7.83
C PRO A 102 2.32 14.90 7.40
N VAL A 103 1.37 14.54 6.55
CA VAL A 103 0.32 15.41 6.07
C VAL A 103 -1.00 14.68 6.22
N THR A 104 -2.01 15.36 6.72
CA THR A 104 -3.34 14.77 6.85
C THR A 104 -4.30 15.38 5.84
N THR A 105 -5.18 14.54 5.28
CA THR A 105 -6.33 15.03 4.55
C THR A 105 -7.38 15.48 5.57
N PRO A 106 -8.38 16.24 5.25
CA PRO A 106 -9.20 16.02 4.07
C PRO A 106 -9.18 17.12 3.05
N VAL A 107 -8.56 18.22 3.30
CA VAL A 107 -8.98 19.43 2.63
C VAL A 107 -8.11 19.83 1.45
N ARG A 108 -6.85 19.37 1.42
CA ARG A 108 -5.88 19.96 0.50
C ARG A 108 -5.58 19.15 -0.76
N SER A 109 -6.01 17.90 -0.83
CA SER A 109 -5.77 17.10 -2.02
C SER A 109 -6.80 15.99 -2.17
N PRO A 110 -8.00 16.30 -2.68
CA PRO A 110 -9.01 15.29 -2.93
C PRO A 110 -8.51 14.18 -3.87
N GLN A 111 -7.62 14.52 -4.79
CA GLN A 111 -7.06 13.56 -5.74
C GLN A 111 -6.17 12.53 -5.06
N SER A 112 -5.28 12.95 -4.16
CA SER A 112 -4.38 12.04 -3.45
C SER A 112 -5.14 11.14 -2.49
N ASN A 113 -6.15 11.67 -1.81
CA ASN A 113 -7.02 10.88 -0.94
C ASN A 113 -7.81 9.85 -1.76
N GLY A 114 -8.30 10.27 -2.92
CA GLY A 114 -9.01 9.39 -3.84
C GLY A 114 -8.14 8.28 -4.39
N MET A 115 -6.83 8.46 -4.49
CA MET A 115 -5.91 7.41 -4.93
C MET A 115 -5.86 6.24 -3.96
N ALA A 116 -5.73 6.50 -2.66
CA ALA A 116 -5.73 5.44 -1.66
C ALA A 116 -7.06 4.70 -1.65
N GLU A 117 -8.17 5.41 -1.71
CA GLU A 117 -9.50 4.82 -1.78
C GLU A 117 -9.68 3.97 -3.03
N SER A 118 -9.24 4.48 -4.17
CA SER A 118 -9.32 3.77 -5.45
C SER A 118 -8.46 2.51 -5.44
N PHE A 119 -7.28 2.59 -4.86
CA PHE A 119 -6.39 1.43 -4.71
C PHE A 119 -7.05 0.33 -3.86
N VAL A 120 -7.60 0.70 -2.70
CA VAL A 120 -8.28 -0.25 -1.81
C VAL A 120 -9.43 -0.93 -2.56
N LYS A 121 -10.22 -0.14 -3.27
CA LYS A 121 -11.34 -0.66 -4.05
C LYS A 121 -10.87 -1.66 -5.10
N THR A 122 -9.81 -1.34 -5.81
CA THR A 122 -9.23 -2.21 -6.85
C THR A 122 -8.66 -3.49 -6.25
N ILE A 123 -7.86 -3.38 -5.21
CA ILE A 123 -7.25 -4.55 -4.56
C ILE A 123 -8.32 -5.51 -4.02
N LYS A 124 -9.35 -4.98 -3.38
CA LYS A 124 -10.41 -5.82 -2.80
C LYS A 124 -11.28 -6.45 -3.88
N ARG A 125 -11.72 -5.67 -4.85
CA ARG A 125 -12.65 -6.11 -5.90
C ARG A 125 -12.00 -7.05 -6.89
N ASP A 126 -10.79 -6.71 -7.34
CA ASP A 126 -10.15 -7.39 -8.46
C ASP A 126 -9.16 -8.48 -8.06
N TYR A 127 -8.69 -8.47 -6.82
CA TYR A 127 -7.70 -9.43 -6.34
C TYR A 127 -8.19 -10.25 -5.15
N VAL A 128 -8.46 -9.61 -4.03
CA VAL A 128 -8.85 -10.31 -2.79
C VAL A 128 -10.11 -11.15 -3.00
N ALA A 129 -11.08 -10.62 -3.74
CA ALA A 129 -12.35 -11.32 -3.99
C ALA A 129 -12.17 -12.65 -4.73
N PHE A 130 -11.11 -12.78 -5.52
CA PHE A 130 -10.90 -13.96 -6.37
C PHE A 130 -9.75 -14.88 -5.91
N MET A 131 -8.83 -14.36 -5.11
CA MET A 131 -7.67 -15.15 -4.70
C MET A 131 -8.03 -16.20 -3.65
N PRO A 132 -7.41 -17.39 -3.70
CA PRO A 132 -7.54 -18.34 -2.59
C PRO A 132 -7.03 -17.73 -1.29
N LYS A 133 -7.83 -17.86 -0.23
CA LYS A 133 -7.47 -17.36 1.10
C LYS A 133 -8.03 -18.29 2.18
N PRO A 134 -7.68 -19.61 2.12
CA PRO A 134 -8.20 -20.54 3.11
C PRO A 134 -7.64 -20.26 4.50
N ASP A 135 -6.41 -19.76 4.58
CA ASP A 135 -5.72 -19.44 5.82
C ASP A 135 -4.81 -18.22 5.61
N VAL A 136 -4.22 -17.73 6.68
CA VAL A 136 -3.36 -16.54 6.65
C VAL A 136 -2.11 -16.74 5.78
N PRO A 137 -1.33 -17.84 5.94
CA PRO A 137 -0.13 -17.99 5.10
C PRO A 137 -0.43 -17.97 3.60
N THR A 138 -1.47 -18.66 3.17
CA THR A 138 -1.87 -18.69 1.75
C THR A 138 -2.36 -17.31 1.30
N ALA A 139 -3.15 -16.65 2.12
CA ALA A 139 -3.62 -15.30 1.83
C ALA A 139 -2.46 -14.32 1.64
N LEU A 140 -1.43 -14.41 2.49
CA LEU A 140 -0.25 -13.53 2.38
C LEU A 140 0.54 -13.79 1.10
N GLN A 141 0.71 -15.04 0.70
CA GLN A 141 1.37 -15.38 -0.57
C GLN A 141 0.63 -14.80 -1.75
N ASN A 142 -0.69 -14.97 -1.77
CA ASN A 142 -1.53 -14.48 -2.86
C ASN A 142 -1.63 -12.95 -2.86
N LEU A 143 -1.59 -12.35 -1.69
CA LEU A 143 -1.57 -10.89 -1.57
C LEU A 143 -0.29 -10.31 -2.15
N ALA A 144 0.87 -10.95 -1.89
CA ALA A 144 2.14 -10.53 -2.48
C ALA A 144 2.08 -10.55 -4.00
N ILE A 145 1.52 -11.61 -4.57
CA ILE A 145 1.32 -11.72 -6.03
C ILE A 145 0.39 -10.62 -6.53
N ALA A 146 -0.67 -10.31 -5.78
CA ALA A 146 -1.62 -9.27 -6.14
C ALA A 146 -0.95 -7.89 -6.21
N PHE A 147 -0.14 -7.54 -5.21
CA PHE A 147 0.58 -6.27 -5.19
C PHE A 147 1.58 -6.19 -6.34
N GLU A 148 2.30 -7.26 -6.59
CA GLU A 148 3.27 -7.33 -7.69
C GLU A 148 2.56 -7.12 -9.03
N HIS A 149 1.46 -7.81 -9.25
CA HIS A 149 0.69 -7.66 -10.48
C HIS A 149 0.10 -6.25 -10.62
N TYR A 150 -0.41 -5.69 -9.53
CA TYR A 150 -0.92 -4.31 -9.55
C TYR A 150 0.16 -3.33 -10.03
N ASN A 151 1.38 -3.49 -9.56
CA ASN A 151 2.49 -2.61 -9.95
C ASN A 151 2.89 -2.76 -11.42
N GLU A 152 2.67 -3.93 -12.00
CA GLU A 152 2.97 -4.18 -13.41
C GLU A 152 1.88 -3.67 -14.36
N GLN A 153 0.68 -3.41 -13.86
CA GLN A 153 -0.38 -2.80 -14.64
C GLN A 153 -0.12 -1.31 -14.81
N PRO A 154 -0.58 -0.66 -15.83
CA PRO A 154 -1.59 -1.07 -16.81
C PRO A 154 -1.00 -1.53 -18.13
N LEU A 155 0.26 -1.89 -18.20
CA LEU A 155 0.99 -2.04 -19.48
C LEU A 155 0.62 -3.30 -20.27
N LYS A 156 0.18 -4.38 -19.63
CA LYS A 156 -0.10 -5.64 -20.30
C LYS A 156 -1.56 -6.09 -20.24
N TYR A 157 -2.27 -5.79 -19.18
CA TYR A 157 -3.62 -6.31 -18.94
C TYR A 157 -4.55 -5.18 -18.53
N ARG A 158 -5.80 -5.26 -18.98
CA ARG A 158 -6.80 -4.25 -18.64
C ARG A 158 -7.34 -4.39 -17.23
N SER A 159 -7.26 -5.60 -16.67
CA SER A 159 -7.77 -5.87 -15.33
C SER A 159 -7.05 -7.06 -14.71
N ALA A 160 -7.09 -7.13 -13.38
CA ALA A 160 -6.58 -8.25 -12.62
C ALA A 160 -7.27 -9.56 -13.00
N LYS A 161 -8.56 -9.49 -13.31
CA LYS A 161 -9.34 -10.66 -13.71
C LYS A 161 -8.79 -11.27 -14.99
N GLU A 162 -8.45 -10.45 -15.98
CA GLU A 162 -7.83 -10.92 -17.23
C GLU A 162 -6.49 -11.58 -16.96
N PHE A 163 -5.70 -11.01 -16.08
CA PHE A 163 -4.41 -11.59 -15.70
C PHE A 163 -4.59 -12.96 -15.04
N ILE A 164 -5.51 -13.08 -14.11
CA ILE A 164 -5.77 -14.34 -13.42
C ILE A 164 -6.21 -15.39 -14.41
N GLN A 165 -7.10 -15.06 -15.34
CA GLN A 165 -7.56 -15.98 -16.39
C GLN A 165 -6.42 -16.40 -17.30
N HIS A 166 -5.52 -15.48 -17.65
CA HIS A 166 -4.35 -15.75 -18.45
C HIS A 166 -3.41 -16.74 -17.74
N GLN A 167 -3.16 -16.52 -16.45
CA GLN A 167 -2.32 -17.42 -15.65
C GLN A 167 -2.93 -18.83 -15.57
N GLU A 168 -4.23 -18.92 -15.37
CA GLU A 168 -4.93 -20.20 -15.34
C GLU A 168 -4.78 -20.95 -16.67
N SER A 169 -4.90 -20.25 -17.80
CA SER A 169 -4.76 -20.87 -19.12
C SER A 169 -3.34 -21.38 -19.36
N LEU A 170 -2.31 -20.68 -18.84
CA LEU A 170 -0.92 -21.11 -18.96
C LEU A 170 -0.62 -22.34 -18.12
N THR A 171 -1.26 -22.47 -16.95
CA THR A 171 -1.04 -23.63 -16.08
C THR A 171 -1.82 -24.85 -16.51
N GLN A 172 -2.87 -24.70 -17.31
CA GLN A 172 -3.66 -25.79 -17.83
C GLN A 172 -3.17 -26.31 -19.20
N GLY A 173 -2.29 -25.59 -19.80
CA GLY A 173 -1.70 -25.98 -21.10
C GLY A 173 -0.48 -26.92 -20.95
#